data_6edac018a2776387c98d7754a84c58c2
#
_entry.id   6edac018a2776387c98d7754a84c58c2
#
_cell.length_a   1.000
_cell.length_b   1.000
_cell.length_c   1.000
_cell.angle_alpha   90.00
_cell.angle_beta   90.00
_cell.angle_gamma   90.00
#
_symmetry.space_group_name_H-M   'P 1'
#
loop_
_entity.id
_entity.type
_entity.pdbx_description
1 polymer ?
#
loop_
_entity_poly.entity_id
_entity_poly.type
_entity_poly.pdbx_seq_one_letter_code
_entity_poly.pdbx_strand_id
1 'polypeptide(L)'
;MELSKGKISAFQFFTMLFLSRTLTTVTYLSSYTENIRLSDMLVQPFFRIIIGSIIMLPLYFLYKKNTDKNLLDIVNIKSKAVARGIGIIFVAFFFYFTVVTIARLDLFAGTVVFPETDLTYILIFAIILCCYGAFLGFEALGRSSVISSAFVIPALIFIMFTLIKKVDFLNLTPIFYNGVTPVVKVAIDSVGQTVEYAIIALALPRVTGNVKKGFFIWLISQTFLMAVMFFFACTVMGNFASTQLFPFHTLASLADFAMFSRLDAIFTSVWIMCAFIKAGLLIYLQSDILTTYFGKLKRTSYIVSIGVLTIVANLFISGQIKWFNFIDNSIIKIVLTLITVVLIPLLVLIFFRKEKKKCEESA
;
A
#
# COMPACT_ATOMS: atom_id res chain seq x y z
N MET A 1 -20.00 -14.45 17.83
CA MET A 1 -19.90 -12.98 17.75
C MET A 1 -20.38 -12.60 16.35
N GLU A 2 -21.67 -12.28 16.19
CA GLU A 2 -22.23 -11.86 14.90
C GLU A 2 -21.69 -10.47 14.57
N LEU A 3 -20.82 -10.40 13.54
CA LEU A 3 -20.39 -9.12 12.97
C LEU A 3 -21.58 -8.52 12.22
N SER A 4 -22.00 -7.32 12.56
CA SER A 4 -22.99 -6.58 11.77
C SER A 4 -22.50 -6.48 10.32
N LYS A 5 -23.39 -6.72 9.34
CA LYS A 5 -23.04 -6.71 7.89
C LYS A 5 -22.14 -5.50 7.54
N GLY A 6 -20.97 -5.77 6.95
CA GLY A 6 -20.02 -4.77 6.50
C GLY A 6 -18.95 -4.33 7.51
N LYS A 7 -18.86 -4.94 8.70
CA LYS A 7 -17.78 -4.71 9.66
C LYS A 7 -16.79 -5.88 9.65
N ILE A 8 -15.50 -5.58 9.83
CA ILE A 8 -14.42 -6.56 9.93
C ILE A 8 -13.68 -6.42 11.26
N SER A 9 -12.98 -7.47 11.68
CA SER A 9 -12.15 -7.41 12.89
C SER A 9 -10.89 -6.57 12.65
N ALA A 10 -10.33 -5.98 13.71
CA ALA A 10 -9.05 -5.27 13.64
C ALA A 10 -7.94 -6.17 13.06
N PHE A 11 -7.94 -7.46 13.40
CA PHE A 11 -6.98 -8.42 12.84
C PHE A 11 -7.10 -8.52 11.31
N GLN A 12 -8.30 -8.74 10.77
CA GLN A 12 -8.53 -8.80 9.32
C GLN A 12 -8.12 -7.50 8.62
N PHE A 13 -8.49 -6.36 9.20
CA PHE A 13 -8.16 -5.05 8.63
C PHE A 13 -6.66 -4.81 8.56
N PHE A 14 -5.94 -4.98 9.66
CA PHE A 14 -4.52 -4.74 9.69
C PHE A 14 -3.71 -5.80 8.92
N THR A 15 -4.21 -7.04 8.80
CA THR A 15 -3.64 -8.05 7.89
C THR A 15 -3.80 -7.63 6.43
N MET A 16 -4.95 -7.09 6.05
CA MET A 16 -5.19 -6.56 4.70
C MET A 16 -4.27 -5.37 4.39
N LEU A 17 -4.06 -4.45 5.34
CA LEU A 17 -3.07 -3.37 5.21
C LEU A 17 -1.64 -3.89 5.17
N PHE A 18 -1.35 -4.97 5.90
CA PHE A 18 -0.04 -5.63 5.88
C PHE A 18 0.28 -6.15 4.48
N LEU A 19 -0.60 -6.90 3.85
CA LEU A 19 -0.41 -7.41 2.50
C LEU A 19 -0.34 -6.29 1.46
N SER A 20 -1.22 -5.28 1.58
CA SER A 20 -1.19 -4.10 0.71
C SER A 20 0.16 -3.38 0.75
N ARG A 21 0.74 -3.21 1.93
CA ARG A 21 2.06 -2.58 2.09
C ARG A 21 3.20 -3.51 1.69
N THR A 22 3.08 -4.81 1.97
CA THR A 22 4.06 -5.83 1.55
C THR A 22 4.29 -5.77 0.06
N LEU A 23 3.24 -5.64 -0.76
CA LEU A 23 3.40 -5.44 -2.20
C LEU A 23 4.36 -4.29 -2.53
N THR A 24 4.18 -3.12 -1.91
CA THR A 24 5.05 -1.96 -2.17
C THR A 24 6.50 -2.22 -1.75
N THR A 25 6.71 -3.02 -0.69
CA THR A 25 8.05 -3.42 -0.23
C THR A 25 8.69 -4.41 -1.20
N VAL A 26 7.99 -5.48 -1.59
CA VAL A 26 8.54 -6.52 -2.48
C VAL A 26 8.68 -6.04 -3.93
N THR A 27 7.94 -5.00 -4.34
CA THR A 27 8.09 -4.33 -5.64
C THR A 27 9.06 -3.14 -5.56
N TYR A 28 10.05 -3.20 -4.69
CA TYR A 28 11.07 -2.17 -4.63
C TYR A 28 11.86 -2.14 -5.95
N LEU A 29 11.99 -0.93 -6.53
CA LEU A 29 12.75 -0.67 -7.75
C LEU A 29 14.07 0.02 -7.37
N SER A 30 15.19 -0.52 -7.82
CA SER A 30 16.51 0.02 -7.48
C SER A 30 16.81 1.38 -8.12
N SER A 31 16.12 1.72 -9.22
CA SER A 31 16.27 2.99 -9.92
C SER A 31 15.99 4.25 -9.09
N TYR A 32 15.35 4.11 -7.94
CA TYR A 32 15.13 5.22 -7.00
C TYR A 32 16.32 5.55 -6.10
N THR A 33 17.42 4.80 -6.20
CA THR A 33 18.53 4.87 -5.25
C THR A 33 19.87 5.30 -5.87
N GLU A 34 19.79 6.14 -6.93
CA GLU A 34 20.97 6.67 -7.61
C GLU A 34 21.93 7.30 -6.62
N ASN A 35 22.64 7.13 -5.84
CA ASN A 35 23.50 7.70 -4.81
C ASN A 35 23.27 7.15 -3.40
N ILE A 36 22.54 6.04 -3.23
CA ILE A 36 22.35 5.42 -1.93
C ILE A 36 22.84 3.98 -1.99
N ARG A 37 23.72 3.62 -1.07
CA ARG A 37 24.12 2.22 -0.94
C ARG A 37 23.01 1.40 -0.30
N LEU A 38 22.92 0.15 -0.67
CA LEU A 38 21.90 -0.75 -0.12
C LEU A 38 22.06 -0.95 1.40
N SER A 39 23.30 -0.87 1.92
CA SER A 39 23.58 -0.88 3.36
C SER A 39 22.86 0.24 4.12
N ASP A 40 22.72 1.43 3.52
CA ASP A 40 22.02 2.56 4.13
C ASP A 40 20.50 2.34 4.19
N MET A 41 19.97 1.49 3.29
CA MET A 41 18.55 1.13 3.25
C MET A 41 18.10 0.33 4.48
N LEU A 42 18.99 -0.28 5.23
CA LEU A 42 18.68 -0.96 6.50
C LEU A 42 18.11 -0.01 7.55
N VAL A 43 18.55 1.24 7.53
CA VAL A 43 18.15 2.24 8.53
C VAL A 43 16.88 3.00 8.09
N GLN A 44 16.60 3.04 6.79
CA GLN A 44 15.46 3.73 6.20
C GLN A 44 14.11 3.36 6.84
N PRO A 45 13.78 2.09 7.15
CA PRO A 45 12.50 1.72 7.75
C PRO A 45 12.24 2.39 9.11
N PHE A 46 13.29 2.66 9.88
CA PHE A 46 13.18 3.33 11.17
C PHE A 46 12.88 4.82 11.02
N PHE A 47 13.52 5.52 10.07
CA PHE A 47 13.15 6.90 9.73
C PHE A 47 11.72 6.98 9.21
N ARG A 48 11.28 6.00 8.40
CA ARG A 48 9.91 5.92 7.90
C ARG A 48 8.86 5.84 9.00
N ILE A 49 9.10 5.08 10.07
CA ILE A 49 8.19 5.02 11.24
C ILE A 49 8.03 6.40 11.87
N ILE A 50 9.13 7.11 12.10
CA ILE A 50 9.11 8.42 12.75
C ILE A 50 8.31 9.41 11.88
N ILE A 51 8.69 9.54 10.61
CA ILE A 51 8.04 10.46 9.67
C ILE A 51 6.55 10.09 9.47
N GLY A 52 6.26 8.79 9.28
CA GLY A 52 4.89 8.31 9.10
C GLY A 52 4.02 8.55 10.34
N SER A 53 4.57 8.39 11.55
CA SER A 53 3.86 8.68 12.79
C SER A 53 3.51 10.17 12.91
N ILE A 54 4.40 11.07 12.52
CA ILE A 54 4.15 12.50 12.49
C ILE A 54 3.03 12.85 11.49
N ILE A 55 3.08 12.27 10.29
CA ILE A 55 2.08 12.50 9.23
C ILE A 55 0.69 11.98 9.65
N MET A 56 0.63 10.94 10.47
CA MET A 56 -0.64 10.38 10.98
C MET A 56 -1.23 11.14 12.16
N LEU A 57 -0.53 12.10 12.78
CA LEU A 57 -1.03 12.86 13.94
C LEU A 57 -2.38 13.57 13.69
N PRO A 58 -2.64 14.24 12.54
CA PRO A 58 -3.93 14.87 12.29
C PRO A 58 -5.07 13.87 12.30
N LEU A 59 -4.89 12.71 11.69
CA LEU A 59 -5.86 11.61 11.68
C LEU A 59 -6.09 11.06 13.10
N TYR A 60 -5.03 10.85 13.87
CA TYR A 60 -5.15 10.39 15.25
C TYR A 60 -6.00 11.33 16.08
N PHE A 61 -5.77 12.66 16.02
CA PHE A 61 -6.57 13.66 16.75
C PHE A 61 -8.01 13.72 16.27
N LEU A 62 -8.26 13.48 14.97
CA LEU A 62 -9.62 13.44 14.42
C LEU A 62 -10.39 12.24 15.00
N TYR A 63 -9.79 11.05 15.01
CA TYR A 63 -10.43 9.84 15.50
C TYR A 63 -10.50 9.72 17.01
N LYS A 64 -9.59 10.36 17.75
CA LYS A 64 -9.71 10.46 19.22
C LYS A 64 -11.02 11.15 19.65
N LYS A 65 -11.58 12.00 18.77
CA LYS A 65 -12.82 12.73 19.02
C LYS A 65 -14.06 12.10 18.40
N ASN A 66 -13.90 11.35 17.31
CA ASN A 66 -14.99 10.81 16.51
C ASN A 66 -14.71 9.36 16.14
N THR A 67 -15.00 8.42 17.05
CA THR A 67 -14.68 6.99 16.85
C THR A 67 -15.59 6.28 15.83
N ASP A 68 -16.83 6.76 15.66
CA ASP A 68 -17.88 6.02 14.93
C ASP A 68 -18.14 6.54 13.51
N LYS A 69 -17.49 7.64 13.11
CA LYS A 69 -17.70 8.30 11.82
C LYS A 69 -16.40 8.38 11.05
N ASN A 70 -16.46 8.11 9.74
CA ASN A 70 -15.29 8.34 8.89
C ASN A 70 -15.11 9.86 8.62
N LEU A 71 -13.96 10.23 8.05
CA LEU A 71 -13.62 11.60 7.75
C LEU A 71 -14.68 12.28 6.86
N LEU A 72 -15.18 11.58 5.84
CA LEU A 72 -16.21 12.13 4.94
C LEU A 72 -17.56 12.24 5.61
N ASP A 73 -17.94 11.34 6.52
CA ASP A 73 -19.20 11.40 7.28
C ASP A 73 -19.22 12.64 8.19
N ILE A 74 -18.08 12.95 8.84
CA ILE A 74 -17.95 14.14 9.68
C ILE A 74 -18.21 15.41 8.87
N VAL A 75 -17.66 15.49 7.67
CA VAL A 75 -17.85 16.64 6.77
C VAL A 75 -19.27 16.68 6.19
N ASN A 76 -19.84 15.53 5.84
CA ASN A 76 -21.15 15.40 5.21
C ASN A 76 -22.30 15.91 6.11
N ILE A 77 -22.16 15.77 7.43
CA ILE A 77 -23.12 16.32 8.41
C ILE A 77 -23.26 17.83 8.27
N LYS A 78 -22.18 18.53 7.96
CA LYS A 78 -22.15 20.00 7.92
C LYS A 78 -22.37 20.54 6.51
N SER A 79 -21.79 19.89 5.48
CA SER A 79 -21.92 20.29 4.08
C SER A 79 -21.77 19.11 3.14
N LYS A 80 -22.87 18.73 2.50
CA LYS A 80 -22.87 17.67 1.47
C LYS A 80 -22.00 18.02 0.27
N ALA A 81 -21.94 19.30 -0.13
CA ALA A 81 -21.13 19.75 -1.25
C ALA A 81 -19.63 19.57 -0.99
N VAL A 82 -19.17 19.99 0.22
CA VAL A 82 -17.77 19.85 0.62
C VAL A 82 -17.39 18.37 0.77
N ALA A 83 -18.27 17.55 1.35
CA ALA A 83 -18.02 16.10 1.46
C ALA A 83 -17.87 15.43 0.09
N ARG A 84 -18.68 15.82 -0.90
CA ARG A 84 -18.53 15.34 -2.29
C ARG A 84 -17.20 15.79 -2.91
N GLY A 85 -16.81 17.05 -2.72
CA GLY A 85 -15.54 17.58 -3.23
C GLY A 85 -14.34 16.81 -2.67
N ILE A 86 -14.30 16.62 -1.35
CA ILE A 86 -13.26 15.83 -0.68
C ILE A 86 -13.33 14.35 -1.14
N GLY A 87 -14.54 13.81 -1.30
CA GLY A 87 -14.74 12.45 -1.81
C GLY A 87 -14.12 12.24 -3.20
N ILE A 88 -14.26 13.22 -4.12
CA ILE A 88 -13.62 13.15 -5.46
C ILE A 88 -12.09 13.13 -5.32
N ILE A 89 -11.52 13.92 -4.41
CA ILE A 89 -10.06 13.92 -4.18
C ILE A 89 -9.59 12.54 -3.71
N PHE A 90 -10.30 11.89 -2.78
CA PHE A 90 -9.98 10.53 -2.35
C PHE A 90 -10.17 9.49 -3.46
N VAL A 91 -11.20 9.60 -4.29
CA VAL A 91 -11.41 8.73 -5.45
C VAL A 91 -10.26 8.87 -6.43
N ALA A 92 -9.86 10.09 -6.77
CA ALA A 92 -8.72 10.37 -7.66
C ALA A 92 -7.40 9.83 -7.07
N PHE A 93 -7.19 10.01 -5.77
CA PHE A 93 -6.04 9.49 -5.05
C PHE A 93 -5.97 7.96 -5.10
N PHE A 94 -7.05 7.26 -4.78
CA PHE A 94 -7.08 5.81 -4.84
C PHE A 94 -7.01 5.29 -6.29
N PHE A 95 -7.60 5.99 -7.25
CA PHE A 95 -7.49 5.66 -8.67
C PHE A 95 -6.03 5.74 -9.14
N TYR A 96 -5.33 6.82 -8.80
CA TYR A 96 -3.91 6.97 -9.10
C TYR A 96 -3.08 5.80 -8.54
N PHE A 97 -3.27 5.44 -7.26
CA PHE A 97 -2.55 4.29 -6.67
C PHE A 97 -2.98 2.94 -7.25
N THR A 98 -4.22 2.79 -7.72
CA THR A 98 -4.67 1.60 -8.45
C THR A 98 -3.91 1.49 -9.77
N VAL A 99 -3.85 2.56 -10.55
CA VAL A 99 -3.11 2.61 -11.83
C VAL A 99 -1.63 2.30 -11.61
N VAL A 100 -0.98 2.94 -10.64
CA VAL A 100 0.43 2.67 -10.30
C VAL A 100 0.64 1.20 -9.90
N THR A 101 -0.27 0.63 -9.11
CA THR A 101 -0.19 -0.78 -8.68
C THR A 101 -0.24 -1.71 -9.88
N ILE A 102 -1.16 -1.49 -10.80
CA ILE A 102 -1.33 -2.31 -12.01
C ILE A 102 -0.17 -2.07 -13.01
N ALA A 103 0.31 -0.83 -13.16
CA ALA A 103 1.46 -0.53 -14.02
C ALA A 103 2.76 -1.23 -13.53
N ARG A 104 2.96 -1.31 -12.22
CA ARG A 104 4.06 -2.09 -11.62
C ARG A 104 3.88 -3.60 -11.82
N LEU A 105 2.61 -4.08 -11.82
CA LEU A 105 2.29 -5.46 -12.16
C LEU A 105 2.66 -5.76 -13.60
N ASP A 106 2.28 -4.89 -14.53
CA ASP A 106 2.60 -5.01 -15.95
C ASP A 106 4.12 -5.04 -16.17
N LEU A 107 4.85 -4.09 -15.58
CA LEU A 107 6.31 -4.05 -15.67
C LEU A 107 6.96 -5.32 -15.11
N PHE A 108 6.54 -5.80 -13.94
CA PHE A 108 7.07 -7.02 -13.32
C PHE A 108 6.76 -8.26 -14.18
N ALA A 109 5.51 -8.42 -14.59
CA ALA A 109 5.11 -9.55 -15.42
C ALA A 109 5.87 -9.59 -16.75
N GLY A 110 6.04 -8.43 -17.42
CA GLY A 110 6.69 -8.33 -18.72
C GLY A 110 8.21 -8.46 -18.68
N THR A 111 8.85 -8.08 -17.57
CA THR A 111 10.31 -8.20 -17.49
C THR A 111 10.78 -9.50 -16.88
N VAL A 112 9.98 -10.10 -16.01
CA VAL A 112 10.41 -11.21 -15.15
C VAL A 112 9.69 -12.53 -15.47
N VAL A 113 8.36 -12.48 -15.64
CA VAL A 113 7.54 -13.71 -15.69
C VAL A 113 7.29 -14.16 -17.12
N PHE A 114 6.92 -13.23 -17.99
CA PHE A 114 6.48 -13.48 -19.36
C PHE A 114 7.10 -12.48 -20.37
N PRO A 115 8.44 -12.46 -20.54
CA PRO A 115 9.12 -11.44 -21.37
C PRO A 115 8.73 -11.47 -22.86
N GLU A 116 8.23 -12.61 -23.36
CA GLU A 116 7.87 -12.79 -24.78
C GLU A 116 6.36 -12.82 -25.03
N THR A 117 5.53 -12.57 -23.98
CA THR A 117 4.08 -12.67 -24.08
C THR A 117 3.44 -11.29 -24.19
N ASP A 118 2.39 -11.15 -24.99
CA ASP A 118 1.53 -9.95 -24.98
C ASP A 118 0.81 -9.85 -23.62
N LEU A 119 1.23 -8.89 -22.83
CA LEU A 119 0.75 -8.69 -21.46
C LEU A 119 -0.67 -8.12 -21.40
N THR A 120 -1.22 -7.63 -22.50
CA THR A 120 -2.54 -6.99 -22.55
C THR A 120 -3.61 -7.90 -21.93
N TYR A 121 -3.60 -9.19 -22.28
CA TYR A 121 -4.57 -10.16 -21.77
C TYR A 121 -4.40 -10.40 -20.27
N ILE A 122 -3.15 -10.53 -19.80
CA ILE A 122 -2.83 -10.75 -18.40
C ILE A 122 -3.28 -9.56 -17.56
N LEU A 123 -3.03 -8.35 -18.04
CA LEU A 123 -3.43 -7.09 -17.39
C LEU A 123 -4.96 -6.98 -17.28
N ILE A 124 -5.69 -7.24 -18.37
CA ILE A 124 -7.15 -7.21 -18.38
C ILE A 124 -7.71 -8.23 -17.38
N PHE A 125 -7.20 -9.48 -17.41
CA PHE A 125 -7.65 -10.53 -16.51
C PHE A 125 -7.36 -10.18 -15.03
N ALA A 126 -6.19 -9.63 -14.74
CA ALA A 126 -5.82 -9.19 -13.39
C ALA A 126 -6.78 -8.09 -12.87
N ILE A 127 -7.14 -7.11 -13.71
CA ILE A 127 -8.08 -6.04 -13.33
C ILE A 127 -9.48 -6.61 -13.12
N ILE A 128 -9.96 -7.52 -13.98
CA ILE A 128 -11.25 -8.20 -13.79
C ILE A 128 -11.29 -8.93 -12.46
N LEU A 129 -10.23 -9.65 -12.09
CA LEU A 129 -10.12 -10.36 -10.83
C LEU A 129 -10.14 -9.38 -9.63
N CYS A 130 -9.45 -8.25 -9.72
CA CYS A 130 -9.49 -7.20 -8.69
C CYS A 130 -10.88 -6.57 -8.56
N CYS A 131 -11.58 -6.33 -9.68
CA CYS A 131 -12.96 -5.86 -9.68
C CYS A 131 -13.92 -6.87 -9.06
N TYR A 132 -13.72 -8.17 -9.32
CA TYR A 132 -14.49 -9.24 -8.66
C TYR A 132 -14.27 -9.25 -7.15
N GLY A 133 -13.03 -9.13 -6.69
CA GLY A 133 -12.72 -8.99 -5.26
C GLY A 133 -13.41 -7.77 -4.63
N ALA A 134 -13.39 -6.62 -5.31
CA ALA A 134 -14.10 -5.42 -4.89
C ALA A 134 -15.63 -5.59 -4.86
N PHE A 135 -16.18 -6.33 -5.82
CA PHE A 135 -17.61 -6.65 -5.89
C PHE A 135 -18.07 -7.50 -4.69
N LEU A 136 -17.30 -8.51 -4.30
CA LEU A 136 -17.57 -9.34 -3.12
C LEU A 136 -17.59 -8.55 -1.81
N GLY A 137 -16.86 -7.43 -1.75
CA GLY A 137 -16.96 -6.47 -0.66
C GLY A 137 -15.83 -6.51 0.37
N PHE A 138 -15.91 -5.56 1.31
CA PHE A 138 -14.86 -5.31 2.31
C PHE A 138 -14.59 -6.51 3.22
N GLU A 139 -15.65 -7.22 3.61
CA GLU A 139 -15.55 -8.41 4.45
C GLU A 139 -14.87 -9.58 3.71
N ALA A 140 -15.22 -9.80 2.44
CA ALA A 140 -14.60 -10.85 1.63
C ALA A 140 -13.11 -10.57 1.41
N LEU A 141 -12.73 -9.33 1.11
CA LEU A 141 -11.33 -8.91 1.01
C LEU A 141 -10.59 -9.10 2.34
N GLY A 142 -11.23 -8.77 3.48
CA GLY A 142 -10.67 -9.00 4.80
C GLY A 142 -10.42 -10.48 5.11
N ARG A 143 -11.35 -11.36 4.76
CA ARG A 143 -11.19 -12.82 4.91
C ARG A 143 -10.12 -13.37 3.96
N SER A 144 -10.14 -12.96 2.70
CA SER A 144 -9.11 -13.35 1.72
C SER A 144 -7.71 -12.92 2.16
N SER A 145 -7.57 -11.73 2.78
CA SER A 145 -6.28 -11.26 3.28
C SER A 145 -5.72 -12.16 4.39
N VAL A 146 -6.56 -12.68 5.29
CA VAL A 146 -6.12 -13.62 6.33
C VAL A 146 -5.63 -14.93 5.73
N ILE A 147 -6.37 -15.47 4.76
CA ILE A 147 -5.97 -16.70 4.06
C ILE A 147 -4.67 -16.47 3.29
N SER A 148 -4.57 -15.38 2.53
CA SER A 148 -3.35 -15.02 1.79
C SER A 148 -2.16 -14.82 2.73
N SER A 149 -2.35 -14.21 3.91
CA SER A 149 -1.26 -14.00 4.87
C SER A 149 -0.72 -15.30 5.44
N ALA A 150 -1.56 -16.32 5.59
CA ALA A 150 -1.16 -17.67 6.03
C ALA A 150 -0.24 -18.36 5.02
N PHE A 151 -0.23 -17.94 3.76
CA PHE A 151 0.74 -18.37 2.74
C PHE A 151 1.92 -17.41 2.63
N VAL A 152 1.65 -16.10 2.51
CA VAL A 152 2.64 -15.05 2.25
C VAL A 152 3.72 -14.99 3.33
N ILE A 153 3.33 -15.02 4.60
CA ILE A 153 4.28 -14.89 5.71
C ILE A 153 5.24 -16.10 5.78
N PRO A 154 4.75 -17.37 5.79
CA PRO A 154 5.64 -18.53 5.75
C PRO A 154 6.50 -18.59 4.49
N ALA A 155 5.98 -18.22 3.32
CA ALA A 155 6.72 -18.21 2.08
C ALA A 155 7.92 -17.23 2.13
N LEU A 156 7.71 -16.01 2.62
CA LEU A 156 8.80 -15.04 2.79
C LEU A 156 9.82 -15.52 3.83
N ILE A 157 9.38 -16.06 4.96
CA ILE A 157 10.27 -16.63 5.98
C ILE A 157 11.08 -17.78 5.40
N PHE A 158 10.46 -18.66 4.61
CA PHE A 158 11.13 -19.80 3.98
C PHE A 158 12.22 -19.35 3.00
N ILE A 159 11.92 -18.37 2.13
CA ILE A 159 12.92 -17.79 1.22
C ILE A 159 14.10 -17.21 2.02
N MET A 160 13.82 -16.40 3.06
CA MET A 160 14.88 -15.82 3.89
C MET A 160 15.71 -16.88 4.62
N PHE A 161 15.07 -17.94 5.12
CA PHE A 161 15.74 -19.05 5.79
C PHE A 161 16.77 -19.74 4.88
N THR A 162 16.44 -19.97 3.61
CA THR A 162 17.36 -20.62 2.65
C THR A 162 18.58 -19.75 2.33
N LEU A 163 18.44 -18.42 2.47
CA LEU A 163 19.52 -17.47 2.18
C LEU A 163 20.52 -17.28 3.34
N ILE A 164 20.24 -17.77 4.54
CA ILE A 164 21.10 -17.57 5.72
C ILE A 164 22.54 -18.01 5.46
N LYS A 165 22.74 -19.10 4.70
CA LYS A 165 24.09 -19.61 4.38
C LYS A 165 24.85 -18.75 3.37
N LYS A 166 24.17 -17.82 2.68
CA LYS A 166 24.75 -16.93 1.66
C LYS A 166 25.02 -15.53 2.19
N VAL A 167 24.78 -15.30 3.48
CA VAL A 167 24.98 -14.01 4.13
C VAL A 167 26.47 -13.71 4.25
N ASP A 168 26.89 -12.56 3.68
CA ASP A 168 28.22 -11.98 3.89
C ASP A 168 28.10 -10.63 4.59
N PHE A 169 28.55 -10.57 5.85
CA PHE A 169 28.50 -9.35 6.67
C PHE A 169 29.43 -8.24 6.20
N LEU A 170 30.44 -8.55 5.34
CA LEU A 170 31.32 -7.53 4.77
C LEU A 170 30.55 -6.54 3.87
N ASN A 171 29.46 -7.00 3.26
CA ASN A 171 28.58 -6.18 2.41
C ASN A 171 27.79 -5.11 3.21
N LEU A 172 27.74 -5.19 4.54
CA LEU A 172 27.07 -4.17 5.39
C LEU A 172 27.88 -2.88 5.52
N THR A 173 29.16 -2.90 5.26
CA THR A 173 30.03 -1.75 5.44
C THR A 173 30.43 -1.09 4.12
N PRO A 174 30.63 0.22 4.09
CA PRO A 174 30.36 1.23 5.12
C PRO A 174 28.89 1.66 5.18
N ILE A 175 28.40 2.00 6.38
CA ILE A 175 27.06 2.58 6.57
C ILE A 175 27.20 4.11 6.56
N PHE A 176 26.20 4.82 6.00
CA PHE A 176 26.15 6.27 5.86
C PHE A 176 27.33 6.87 5.06
N TYR A 177 27.84 6.15 4.07
CA TYR A 177 28.95 6.64 3.23
C TYR A 177 28.65 7.99 2.57
N ASN A 178 27.42 8.20 2.11
CA ASN A 178 26.96 9.46 1.51
C ASN A 178 26.20 10.35 2.52
N GLY A 179 26.34 10.08 3.81
CA GLY A 179 25.64 10.81 4.88
C GLY A 179 24.20 10.36 5.11
N VAL A 180 23.53 10.99 6.06
CA VAL A 180 22.16 10.63 6.49
C VAL A 180 21.07 11.21 5.56
N THR A 181 21.34 12.33 4.90
CA THR A 181 20.37 13.06 4.06
C THR A 181 19.72 12.19 2.97
N PRO A 182 20.47 11.39 2.18
CA PRO A 182 19.87 10.51 1.18
C PRO A 182 18.92 9.47 1.79
N VAL A 183 19.27 8.91 2.95
CA VAL A 183 18.43 7.89 3.66
C VAL A 183 17.10 8.49 4.11
N VAL A 184 17.14 9.71 4.67
CA VAL A 184 15.92 10.44 5.06
C VAL A 184 15.06 10.75 3.85
N LYS A 185 15.65 11.16 2.72
CA LYS A 185 14.91 11.40 1.47
C LYS A 185 14.15 10.17 1.01
N VAL A 186 14.78 8.99 0.98
CA VAL A 186 14.10 7.74 0.61
C VAL A 186 13.07 7.32 1.66
N ALA A 187 13.27 7.64 2.94
CA ALA A 187 12.25 7.42 3.95
C ALA A 187 10.99 8.27 3.68
N ILE A 188 11.16 9.53 3.29
CA ILE A 188 10.05 10.42 2.88
C ILE A 188 9.34 9.86 1.64
N ASP A 189 10.08 9.43 0.62
CA ASP A 189 9.53 8.80 -0.57
C ASP A 189 8.71 7.55 -0.22
N SER A 190 9.22 6.73 0.67
CA SER A 190 8.53 5.52 1.15
C SER A 190 7.23 5.85 1.90
N VAL A 191 7.20 6.94 2.67
CA VAL A 191 5.97 7.43 3.32
C VAL A 191 4.96 7.93 2.28
N GLY A 192 5.41 8.64 1.25
CA GLY A 192 4.57 9.07 0.12
C GLY A 192 3.89 7.91 -0.61
N GLN A 193 4.52 6.73 -0.62
CA GLN A 193 3.95 5.51 -1.20
C GLN A 193 3.01 4.74 -0.25
N THR A 194 2.72 5.27 0.96
CA THR A 194 1.91 4.58 1.98
C THR A 194 0.44 4.98 1.86
N VAL A 195 -0.24 4.46 0.82
CA VAL A 195 -1.69 4.67 0.60
C VAL A 195 -2.54 4.16 1.79
N GLU A 196 -2.01 3.25 2.57
CA GLU A 196 -2.64 2.62 3.74
C GLU A 196 -3.08 3.66 4.79
N TYR A 197 -2.40 4.80 4.89
CA TYR A 197 -2.81 5.88 5.79
C TYR A 197 -4.16 6.51 5.39
N ALA A 198 -4.38 6.70 4.09
CA ALA A 198 -5.67 7.19 3.58
C ALA A 198 -6.77 6.12 3.69
N ILE A 199 -6.42 4.83 3.55
CA ILE A 199 -7.35 3.72 3.79
C ILE A 199 -7.83 3.74 5.24
N ILE A 200 -6.92 3.90 6.21
CA ILE A 200 -7.26 4.05 7.63
C ILE A 200 -8.22 5.22 7.83
N ALA A 201 -7.98 6.37 7.17
CA ALA A 201 -8.83 7.56 7.28
C ALA A 201 -10.29 7.33 6.87
N LEU A 202 -10.59 6.35 6.06
CA LEU A 202 -11.95 6.11 5.56
C LEU A 202 -12.59 4.82 6.10
N ALA A 203 -11.78 3.78 6.32
CA ALA A 203 -12.29 2.47 6.68
C ALA A 203 -12.35 2.20 8.18
N LEU A 204 -11.66 3.00 9.02
CA LEU A 204 -11.53 2.76 10.46
C LEU A 204 -12.86 2.55 11.20
N PRO A 205 -13.95 3.30 10.96
CA PRO A 205 -15.22 3.09 11.64
C PRO A 205 -15.90 1.74 11.36
N ARG A 206 -15.48 1.03 10.31
CA ARG A 206 -15.96 -0.32 9.98
C ARG A 206 -15.15 -1.42 10.66
N VAL A 207 -14.17 -1.05 11.48
CA VAL A 207 -13.26 -1.98 12.14
C VAL A 207 -13.68 -2.17 13.59
N THR A 208 -13.89 -3.42 14.01
CA THR A 208 -14.24 -3.79 15.37
C THR A 208 -13.05 -4.36 16.12
N GLY A 209 -12.95 -4.09 17.42
CA GLY A 209 -11.89 -4.60 18.28
C GLY A 209 -10.84 -3.55 18.62
N ASN A 210 -9.67 -4.01 19.09
CA ASN A 210 -8.61 -3.11 19.55
C ASN A 210 -7.78 -2.55 18.38
N VAL A 211 -8.29 -1.47 17.79
CA VAL A 211 -7.67 -0.79 16.63
C VAL A 211 -6.27 -0.26 16.97
N LYS A 212 -6.07 0.28 18.20
CA LYS A 212 -4.75 0.82 18.59
C LYS A 212 -3.70 -0.28 18.59
N LYS A 213 -3.99 -1.42 19.22
CA LYS A 213 -3.08 -2.57 19.23
C LYS A 213 -2.80 -3.07 17.81
N GLY A 214 -3.85 -3.19 16.98
CA GLY A 214 -3.70 -3.60 15.58
C GLY A 214 -2.81 -2.66 14.78
N PHE A 215 -2.96 -1.35 14.94
CA PHE A 215 -2.14 -0.34 14.27
C PHE A 215 -0.65 -0.45 14.64
N PHE A 216 -0.33 -0.57 15.94
CA PHE A 216 1.05 -0.72 16.37
C PHE A 216 1.67 -2.03 15.88
N ILE A 217 0.94 -3.16 15.94
CA ILE A 217 1.41 -4.44 15.41
C ILE A 217 1.69 -4.32 13.90
N TRP A 218 0.77 -3.72 13.14
CA TRP A 218 0.97 -3.48 11.71
C TRP A 218 2.20 -2.63 11.42
N LEU A 219 2.39 -1.54 12.16
CA LEU A 219 3.51 -0.63 11.95
C LEU A 219 4.85 -1.31 12.23
N ILE A 220 4.96 -2.05 13.33
CA ILE A 220 6.17 -2.77 13.73
C ILE A 220 6.46 -3.92 12.75
N SER A 221 5.45 -4.72 12.42
CA SER A 221 5.62 -5.87 11.53
C SER A 221 6.05 -5.46 10.11
N GLN A 222 5.50 -4.35 9.58
CA GLN A 222 5.92 -3.80 8.29
C GLN A 222 7.35 -3.26 8.29
N THR A 223 7.73 -2.59 9.37
CA THR A 223 9.11 -2.09 9.52
C THR A 223 10.10 -3.23 9.63
N PHE A 224 9.75 -4.25 10.43
CA PHE A 224 10.57 -5.45 10.57
C PHE A 224 10.72 -6.19 9.23
N LEU A 225 9.61 -6.44 8.51
CA LEU A 225 9.66 -7.07 7.19
C LEU A 225 10.58 -6.31 6.24
N MET A 226 10.42 -5.00 6.16
CA MET A 226 11.21 -4.15 5.27
C MET A 226 12.70 -4.19 5.66
N ALA A 227 13.03 -4.11 6.94
CA ALA A 227 14.40 -4.19 7.44
C ALA A 227 15.04 -5.55 7.12
N VAL A 228 14.30 -6.66 7.31
CA VAL A 228 14.76 -8.01 6.99
C VAL A 228 15.00 -8.17 5.49
N MET A 229 14.09 -7.69 4.64
CA MET A 229 14.24 -7.74 3.19
C MET A 229 15.50 -6.99 2.71
N PHE A 230 15.73 -5.78 3.21
CA PHE A 230 16.96 -5.03 2.89
C PHE A 230 18.21 -5.66 3.47
N PHE A 231 18.12 -6.25 4.66
CA PHE A 231 19.25 -6.98 5.27
C PHE A 231 19.71 -8.12 4.35
N PHE A 232 18.82 -8.99 3.93
CA PHE A 232 19.19 -10.10 3.05
C PHE A 232 19.64 -9.61 1.66
N ALA A 233 18.98 -8.60 1.09
CA ALA A 233 19.39 -8.04 -0.18
C ALA A 233 20.81 -7.45 -0.11
N CYS A 234 21.13 -6.72 0.97
CA CYS A 234 22.45 -6.15 1.18
C CYS A 234 23.51 -7.23 1.43
N THR A 235 23.26 -8.16 2.35
CA THR A 235 24.26 -9.16 2.76
C THR A 235 24.50 -10.25 1.74
N VAL A 236 23.47 -10.65 0.96
CA VAL A 236 23.60 -11.72 -0.02
C VAL A 236 24.06 -11.20 -1.39
N MET A 237 23.53 -10.04 -1.80
CA MET A 237 23.79 -9.51 -3.15
C MET A 237 24.81 -8.37 -3.17
N GLY A 238 25.00 -7.67 -2.03
CA GLY A 238 25.89 -6.51 -1.97
C GLY A 238 25.54 -5.45 -3.02
N ASN A 239 26.55 -4.94 -3.71
CA ASN A 239 26.38 -3.92 -4.77
C ASN A 239 25.61 -4.44 -6.00
N PHE A 240 25.56 -5.75 -6.23
CA PHE A 240 24.83 -6.35 -7.35
C PHE A 240 23.32 -6.06 -7.25
N ALA A 241 22.77 -5.93 -6.04
CA ALA A 241 21.36 -5.61 -5.85
C ALA A 241 20.95 -4.26 -6.47
N SER A 242 21.85 -3.28 -6.51
CA SER A 242 21.57 -1.96 -7.11
C SER A 242 21.50 -1.98 -8.64
N THR A 243 22.03 -3.00 -9.29
CA THR A 243 21.96 -3.18 -10.75
C THR A 243 20.68 -3.90 -11.20
N GLN A 244 19.94 -4.50 -10.26
CA GLN A 244 18.74 -5.27 -10.56
C GLN A 244 17.49 -4.39 -10.54
N LEU A 245 16.62 -4.53 -11.52
CA LEU A 245 15.34 -3.79 -11.55
C LEU A 245 14.45 -4.21 -10.37
N PHE A 246 14.37 -5.50 -10.07
CA PHE A 246 13.61 -6.09 -8.96
C PHE A 246 14.54 -6.87 -8.01
N PRO A 247 15.29 -6.19 -7.11
CA PRO A 247 16.31 -6.84 -6.28
C PRO A 247 15.76 -7.99 -5.42
N PHE A 248 14.54 -7.85 -4.89
CA PHE A 248 13.97 -8.91 -4.04
C PHE A 248 13.51 -10.13 -4.81
N HIS A 249 13.12 -9.98 -6.08
CA HIS A 249 12.87 -11.13 -6.95
C HIS A 249 14.19 -11.85 -7.28
N THR A 250 15.23 -11.10 -7.65
CA THR A 250 16.56 -11.66 -7.89
C THR A 250 17.11 -12.35 -6.64
N LEU A 251 16.87 -11.77 -5.45
CA LEU A 251 17.21 -12.41 -4.17
C LEU A 251 16.51 -13.77 -4.01
N ALA A 252 15.21 -13.86 -4.35
CA ALA A 252 14.46 -15.10 -4.29
C ALA A 252 14.92 -16.13 -5.34
N SER A 253 15.41 -15.68 -6.51
CA SER A 253 16.00 -16.56 -7.52
C SER A 253 17.36 -17.13 -7.10
N LEU A 254 18.07 -16.46 -6.19
CA LEU A 254 19.29 -16.96 -5.57
C LEU A 254 19.02 -17.95 -4.42
N ALA A 255 17.78 -18.00 -3.93
CA ALA A 255 17.40 -18.92 -2.86
C ALA A 255 17.28 -20.35 -3.42
N ASP A 256 17.94 -21.30 -2.78
CA ASP A 256 17.92 -22.72 -3.12
C ASP A 256 17.62 -23.58 -1.89
N PHE A 257 16.88 -24.66 -2.08
CA PHE A 257 16.58 -25.62 -1.04
C PHE A 257 16.54 -27.05 -1.58
N ALA A 258 17.50 -27.87 -1.17
CA ALA A 258 17.64 -29.26 -1.59
C ALA A 258 17.69 -29.41 -3.13
N MET A 259 16.67 -30.05 -3.73
CA MET A 259 16.56 -30.19 -5.18
C MET A 259 15.92 -28.99 -5.89
N PHE A 260 15.35 -28.03 -5.14
CA PHE A 260 14.74 -26.82 -5.69
C PHE A 260 15.79 -25.71 -5.79
N SER A 261 16.27 -25.47 -7.01
CA SER A 261 17.34 -24.50 -7.29
C SER A 261 16.87 -23.04 -7.40
N ARG A 262 15.54 -22.78 -7.39
CA ARG A 262 14.98 -21.43 -7.59
C ARG A 262 13.65 -21.32 -6.88
N LEU A 263 13.52 -20.34 -5.97
CA LEU A 263 12.30 -20.07 -5.21
C LEU A 263 11.55 -18.82 -5.70
N ASP A 264 11.93 -18.28 -6.86
CA ASP A 264 11.31 -17.11 -7.48
C ASP A 264 9.84 -17.31 -7.84
N ALA A 265 9.41 -18.55 -8.16
CA ALA A 265 8.00 -18.85 -8.38
C ALA A 265 7.14 -18.65 -7.11
N ILE A 266 7.68 -19.01 -5.94
CA ILE A 266 7.02 -18.78 -4.64
C ILE A 266 6.92 -17.27 -4.39
N PHE A 267 8.00 -16.54 -4.64
CA PHE A 267 8.01 -15.07 -4.51
C PHE A 267 7.00 -14.39 -5.45
N THR A 268 6.92 -14.84 -6.69
CA THR A 268 5.93 -14.36 -7.67
C THR A 268 4.50 -14.60 -7.19
N SER A 269 4.22 -15.77 -6.60
CA SER A 269 2.91 -16.09 -6.01
C SER A 269 2.56 -15.15 -4.84
N VAL A 270 3.52 -14.88 -3.95
CA VAL A 270 3.40 -13.88 -2.86
C VAL A 270 3.03 -12.52 -3.44
N TRP A 271 3.74 -12.11 -4.49
CA TRP A 271 3.56 -10.82 -5.12
C TRP A 271 2.16 -10.66 -5.73
N ILE A 272 1.67 -11.67 -6.48
CA ILE A 272 0.34 -11.67 -7.09
C ILE A 272 -0.76 -11.58 -6.01
N MET A 273 -0.65 -12.36 -4.94
CA MET A 273 -1.62 -12.32 -3.83
C MET A 273 -1.70 -10.93 -3.18
N CYS A 274 -0.54 -10.31 -2.93
CA CYS A 274 -0.48 -8.97 -2.35
C CYS A 274 -1.05 -7.91 -3.31
N ALA A 275 -0.79 -8.02 -4.63
CA ALA A 275 -1.31 -7.12 -5.66
C ALA A 275 -2.83 -7.19 -5.76
N PHE A 276 -3.40 -8.41 -5.74
CA PHE A 276 -4.85 -8.63 -5.75
C PHE A 276 -5.54 -7.97 -4.54
N ILE A 277 -5.03 -8.18 -3.34
CA ILE A 277 -5.60 -7.58 -2.12
C ILE A 277 -5.52 -6.05 -2.18
N LYS A 278 -4.37 -5.48 -2.58
CA LYS A 278 -4.19 -4.03 -2.67
C LYS A 278 -5.12 -3.40 -3.70
N ALA A 279 -5.07 -3.86 -4.95
CA ALA A 279 -5.87 -3.29 -6.03
C ALA A 279 -7.37 -3.49 -5.79
N GLY A 280 -7.80 -4.67 -5.35
CA GLY A 280 -9.18 -4.94 -4.99
C GLY A 280 -9.71 -4.03 -3.87
N LEU A 281 -8.89 -3.77 -2.84
CA LEU A 281 -9.23 -2.84 -1.76
C LEU A 281 -9.36 -1.40 -2.25
N LEU A 282 -8.45 -0.94 -3.10
CA LEU A 282 -8.50 0.42 -3.65
C LEU A 282 -9.73 0.62 -4.54
N ILE A 283 -10.06 -0.33 -5.42
CA ILE A 283 -11.28 -0.30 -6.26
C ILE A 283 -12.53 -0.32 -5.37
N TYR A 284 -12.53 -1.15 -4.31
CA TYR A 284 -13.63 -1.18 -3.34
C TYR A 284 -13.87 0.19 -2.74
N LEU A 285 -12.85 0.85 -2.18
CA LEU A 285 -12.98 2.14 -1.52
C LEU A 285 -13.46 3.25 -2.46
N GLN A 286 -12.97 3.28 -3.70
CA GLN A 286 -13.44 4.20 -4.73
C GLN A 286 -14.94 4.01 -4.99
N SER A 287 -15.37 2.78 -5.23
CA SER A 287 -16.78 2.45 -5.49
C SER A 287 -17.68 2.76 -4.30
N ASP A 288 -17.18 2.57 -3.09
CA ASP A 288 -17.87 2.84 -1.84
C ASP A 288 -18.12 4.35 -1.63
N ILE A 289 -17.08 5.17 -1.85
CA ILE A 289 -17.20 6.63 -1.79
C ILE A 289 -18.22 7.13 -2.83
N LEU A 290 -18.10 6.66 -4.08
CA LEU A 290 -19.00 7.07 -5.16
C LEU A 290 -20.45 6.68 -4.89
N THR A 291 -20.68 5.48 -4.37
CA THR A 291 -22.03 5.02 -4.04
C THR A 291 -22.62 5.78 -2.85
N THR A 292 -21.84 6.00 -1.78
CA THR A 292 -22.33 6.61 -0.54
C THR A 292 -22.63 8.10 -0.70
N TYR A 293 -21.74 8.85 -1.40
CA TYR A 293 -21.86 10.32 -1.43
C TYR A 293 -22.47 10.87 -2.72
N PHE A 294 -22.50 10.09 -3.80
CA PHE A 294 -23.09 10.52 -5.07
C PHE A 294 -24.40 9.79 -5.39
N GLY A 295 -24.54 8.50 -5.05
CA GLY A 295 -25.81 7.75 -5.05
C GLY A 295 -26.55 7.63 -6.39
N LYS A 296 -25.91 8.01 -7.52
CA LYS A 296 -26.56 8.04 -8.85
C LYS A 296 -26.66 6.65 -9.50
N LEU A 297 -25.72 5.75 -9.22
CA LEU A 297 -25.59 4.44 -9.84
C LEU A 297 -25.47 3.35 -8.77
N LYS A 298 -25.73 2.11 -9.17
CA LYS A 298 -25.44 0.93 -8.32
C LYS A 298 -23.92 0.78 -8.15
N ARG A 299 -23.47 0.27 -7.01
CA ARG A 299 -22.04 0.05 -6.72
C ARG A 299 -21.33 -0.77 -7.80
N THR A 300 -22.00 -1.79 -8.34
CA THR A 300 -21.47 -2.62 -9.44
C THR A 300 -21.10 -1.77 -10.67
N SER A 301 -21.94 -0.80 -11.04
CA SER A 301 -21.64 0.08 -12.17
C SER A 301 -20.40 0.94 -11.94
N TYR A 302 -20.22 1.45 -10.72
CA TYR A 302 -18.99 2.18 -10.37
C TYR A 302 -17.75 1.28 -10.41
N ILE A 303 -17.82 0.03 -9.91
CA ILE A 303 -16.71 -0.92 -9.99
C ILE A 303 -16.32 -1.19 -11.43
N VAL A 304 -17.30 -1.45 -12.31
CA VAL A 304 -17.05 -1.69 -13.74
C VAL A 304 -16.42 -0.46 -14.40
N SER A 305 -16.97 0.73 -14.13
CA SER A 305 -16.42 1.99 -14.69
C SER A 305 -14.97 2.23 -14.24
N ILE A 306 -14.66 2.02 -12.95
CA ILE A 306 -13.30 2.13 -12.43
C ILE A 306 -12.38 1.10 -13.08
N GLY A 307 -12.84 -0.15 -13.24
CA GLY A 307 -12.09 -1.22 -13.91
C GLY A 307 -11.76 -0.84 -15.37
N VAL A 308 -12.75 -0.40 -16.14
CA VAL A 308 -12.55 0.03 -17.53
C VAL A 308 -11.57 1.21 -17.61
N LEU A 309 -11.73 2.23 -16.76
CA LEU A 309 -10.81 3.37 -16.72
C LEU A 309 -9.38 2.93 -16.34
N THR A 310 -9.24 1.96 -15.43
CA THR A 310 -7.94 1.40 -15.04
C THR A 310 -7.30 0.64 -16.22
N ILE A 311 -8.08 -0.15 -16.97
CA ILE A 311 -7.60 -0.82 -18.19
C ILE A 311 -7.11 0.22 -19.20
N VAL A 312 -7.93 1.20 -19.55
CA VAL A 312 -7.57 2.25 -20.51
C VAL A 312 -6.30 2.99 -20.08
N ALA A 313 -6.23 3.42 -18.82
CA ALA A 313 -5.04 4.11 -18.29
C ALA A 313 -3.78 3.26 -18.41
N ASN A 314 -3.86 1.97 -18.03
CA ASN A 314 -2.68 1.09 -18.09
C ASN A 314 -2.28 0.70 -19.51
N LEU A 315 -3.21 0.58 -20.45
CA LEU A 315 -2.87 0.37 -21.86
C LEU A 315 -2.10 1.55 -22.46
N PHE A 316 -2.36 2.79 -22.03
CA PHE A 316 -1.55 3.95 -22.42
C PHE A 316 -0.14 3.95 -21.82
N ILE A 317 0.03 3.34 -20.65
CA ILE A 317 1.31 3.28 -19.92
C ILE A 317 2.14 2.10 -20.39
N SER A 318 1.49 0.97 -20.71
CA SER A 318 2.15 -0.28 -21.10
C SER A 318 3.08 -0.07 -22.30
N GLY A 319 4.29 -0.58 -22.17
CA GLY A 319 5.34 -0.44 -23.19
C GLY A 319 5.98 0.96 -23.30
N GLN A 320 5.54 1.95 -22.53
CA GLN A 320 6.08 3.32 -22.58
C GLN A 320 6.73 3.76 -21.27
N ILE A 321 8.03 3.56 -21.16
CA ILE A 321 8.84 3.88 -19.97
C ILE A 321 8.69 5.35 -19.51
N LYS A 322 8.49 6.29 -20.45
CA LYS A 322 8.31 7.71 -20.11
C LYS A 322 7.04 7.95 -19.28
N TRP A 323 5.92 7.33 -19.68
CA TRP A 323 4.65 7.43 -18.96
C TRP A 323 4.69 6.69 -17.63
N PHE A 324 5.35 5.52 -17.60
CA PHE A 324 5.58 4.81 -16.33
C PHE A 324 6.35 5.68 -15.33
N ASN A 325 7.49 6.26 -15.73
CA ASN A 325 8.30 7.11 -14.85
C ASN A 325 7.55 8.38 -14.40
N PHE A 326 6.71 8.95 -15.27
CA PHE A 326 5.88 10.10 -14.90
C PHE A 326 4.86 9.74 -13.81
N ILE A 327 4.15 8.62 -13.98
CA ILE A 327 3.13 8.18 -13.02
C ILE A 327 3.78 7.64 -11.74
N ASP A 328 4.90 6.95 -11.85
CA ASP A 328 5.60 6.41 -10.68
C ASP A 328 6.50 7.44 -9.98
N ASN A 329 6.33 8.72 -10.25
CA ASN A 329 7.12 9.81 -9.68
C ASN A 329 6.88 9.96 -8.17
N SER A 330 7.97 9.99 -7.38
CA SER A 330 7.91 10.13 -5.92
C SER A 330 7.28 11.43 -5.46
N ILE A 331 7.54 12.55 -6.14
CA ILE A 331 7.00 13.87 -5.76
C ILE A 331 5.48 13.86 -5.86
N ILE A 332 4.92 13.31 -6.93
CA ILE A 332 3.45 13.19 -7.11
C ILE A 332 2.83 12.39 -5.96
N LYS A 333 3.44 11.25 -5.62
CA LYS A 333 2.96 10.39 -4.51
C LYS A 333 3.00 11.10 -3.17
N ILE A 334 4.10 11.82 -2.87
CA ILE A 334 4.26 12.57 -1.62
C ILE A 334 3.20 13.67 -1.54
N VAL A 335 3.05 14.49 -2.58
CA VAL A 335 2.08 15.59 -2.61
C VAL A 335 0.65 15.08 -2.42
N LEU A 336 0.26 14.04 -3.15
CA LEU A 336 -1.06 13.44 -3.03
C LEU A 336 -1.31 12.86 -1.63
N THR A 337 -0.31 12.21 -1.04
CA THR A 337 -0.41 11.67 0.32
C THR A 337 -0.48 12.77 1.37
N LEU A 338 0.29 13.84 1.24
CA LEU A 338 0.22 14.99 2.14
C LEU A 338 -1.15 15.69 2.06
N ILE A 339 -1.71 15.84 0.88
CA ILE A 339 -3.05 16.41 0.71
C ILE A 339 -4.10 15.55 1.43
N THR A 340 -4.10 14.24 1.18
CA THR A 340 -5.15 13.34 1.68
C THR A 340 -5.00 12.97 3.16
N VAL A 341 -3.78 12.82 3.67
CA VAL A 341 -3.51 12.32 5.03
C VAL A 341 -3.24 13.45 6.03
N VAL A 342 -2.72 14.59 5.56
CA VAL A 342 -2.39 15.71 6.45
C VAL A 342 -3.33 16.89 6.25
N LEU A 343 -3.38 17.45 5.02
CA LEU A 343 -4.08 18.69 4.75
C LEU A 343 -5.59 18.55 5.00
N ILE A 344 -6.23 17.57 4.40
CA ILE A 344 -7.68 17.36 4.53
C ILE A 344 -8.07 17.08 5.99
N PRO A 345 -7.44 16.15 6.74
CA PRO A 345 -7.76 15.93 8.15
C PRO A 345 -7.51 17.16 9.03
N LEU A 346 -6.46 17.95 8.77
CA LEU A 346 -6.22 19.22 9.48
C LEU A 346 -7.34 20.24 9.23
N LEU A 347 -7.74 20.42 7.97
CA LEU A 347 -8.86 21.30 7.63
C LEU A 347 -10.15 20.85 8.32
N VAL A 348 -10.41 19.55 8.33
CA VAL A 348 -11.58 18.99 9.03
C VAL A 348 -11.48 19.24 10.53
N LEU A 349 -10.33 19.08 11.16
CA LEU A 349 -10.13 19.38 12.58
C LEU A 349 -10.35 20.85 12.92
N ILE A 350 -9.92 21.77 12.06
CA ILE A 350 -10.04 23.21 12.30
C ILE A 350 -11.48 23.68 12.11
N PHE A 351 -12.09 23.36 10.97
CA PHE A 351 -13.39 23.90 10.57
C PHE A 351 -14.58 23.17 11.20
N PHE A 352 -14.42 21.90 11.60
CA PHE A 352 -15.51 21.07 12.12
C PHE A 352 -15.42 20.82 13.64
N ARG A 353 -14.55 21.54 14.35
CA ARG A 353 -14.30 21.41 15.80
C ARG A 353 -15.39 22.00 16.70
N LYS A 354 -16.26 22.90 16.21
CA LYS A 354 -17.05 23.84 17.03
C LYS A 354 -18.38 23.33 17.59
N GLU A 355 -18.83 22.11 17.40
CA GLU A 355 -20.20 21.72 17.83
C GLU A 355 -20.38 21.21 19.27
N LYS A 356 -19.33 20.94 20.03
CA LYS A 356 -19.49 20.46 21.42
C LYS A 356 -19.83 21.56 22.43
N LYS A 357 -19.60 22.83 22.13
CA LYS A 357 -19.92 23.94 23.07
C LYS A 357 -21.37 24.41 23.05
N LYS A 358 -22.13 24.13 22.00
CA LYS A 358 -23.53 24.58 21.91
C LYS A 358 -24.56 23.69 22.62
N CYS A 359 -24.24 22.45 22.90
CA CYS A 359 -25.13 21.55 23.64
C CYS A 359 -24.92 21.60 25.17
N GLU A 360 -23.80 22.15 25.66
CA GLU A 360 -23.56 22.32 27.09
C GLU A 360 -24.07 23.69 27.63
N GLU A 361 -24.33 24.67 26.74
CA GLU A 361 -24.94 25.96 27.11
C GLU A 361 -26.49 25.96 26.99
N SER A 362 -27.08 24.87 26.49
CA SER A 362 -28.55 24.73 26.36
C SER A 362 -29.14 23.60 27.24
N ALA A 363 -28.36 23.04 28.15
CA ALA A 363 -28.79 22.13 29.23
C ALA A 363 -28.52 22.72 30.59
#